data_0fbc7dcbf193ea40a06b44adefd1bc7b
#
_entry.id   0fbc7dcbf193ea40a06b44adefd1bc7b
#
_cell.length_a   1.000
_cell.length_b   1.000
_cell.length_c   1.000
_cell.angle_alpha   90.00
_cell.angle_beta   90.00
_cell.angle_gamma   90.00
#
_symmetry.space_group_name_H-M   'P 1'
#
loop_
_entity.id
_entity.type
_entity.pdbx_description
1 polymer ?
#
loop_
_entity_poly.entity_id
_entity_poly.type
_entity_poly.pdbx_seq_one_letter_code
_entity_poly.pdbx_strand_id
1 'polypeptide(L)'
;RGLKTISSLQESTAIEEDVHYSFGIDVINIIKRQFPQLWDEYFIELVTDNIKVAYQSELNLIDWFFEKGVPEHLTKEEVVNFLNYNFNIVCKDLELDLEYEVNNDLFNKKNSWFKAKVFMTTEPDFFDNMVSGYASDDEQIDLDNFKF
;
A
#
# COMPACT_ATOMS: atom_id res chain seq x y z
N ARG A 1 2.53 -14.35 20.46
CA ARG A 1 3.95 -14.10 20.14
C ARG A 1 4.28 -14.32 18.66
N GLY A 2 3.64 -15.26 17.95
CA GLY A 2 3.94 -15.59 16.55
C GLY A 2 3.56 -14.52 15.51
N LEU A 3 2.69 -13.56 15.83
CA LEU A 3 2.23 -12.55 14.86
C LEU A 3 3.19 -11.36 14.70
N LYS A 4 4.16 -11.16 15.61
CA LYS A 4 5.11 -10.03 15.52
C LYS A 4 6.03 -10.15 14.31
N THR A 5 6.56 -11.34 14.04
CA THR A 5 7.44 -11.58 12.89
C THR A 5 6.70 -11.37 11.56
N ILE A 6 5.45 -11.84 11.46
CA ILE A 6 4.62 -11.62 10.28
C ILE A 6 4.31 -10.14 10.10
N SER A 7 4.01 -9.41 11.17
CA SER A 7 3.76 -7.97 11.13
C SER A 7 5.00 -7.19 10.67
N SER A 8 6.18 -7.56 11.18
CA SER A 8 7.46 -6.94 10.78
C SER A 8 7.78 -7.20 9.30
N LEU A 9 7.54 -8.44 8.82
CA LEU A 9 7.73 -8.79 7.42
C LEU A 9 6.79 -8.00 6.51
N GLN A 10 5.51 -7.89 6.87
CA GLN A 10 4.54 -7.10 6.11
C GLN A 10 4.88 -5.61 6.10
N GLU A 11 5.41 -5.07 7.20
CA GLU A 11 5.87 -3.69 7.27
C GLU A 11 7.04 -3.44 6.30
N SER A 12 8.04 -4.33 6.28
CA SER A 12 9.16 -4.26 5.32
C SER A 12 8.68 -4.34 3.88
N THR A 13 7.77 -5.27 3.57
CA THR A 13 7.19 -5.40 2.23
C THR A 13 6.43 -4.13 1.84
N ALA A 14 5.65 -3.53 2.74
CA ALA A 14 4.91 -2.31 2.45
C ALA A 14 5.84 -1.12 2.13
N ILE A 15 7.00 -1.03 2.79
CA ILE A 15 8.02 -0.01 2.49
C ILE A 15 8.65 -0.26 1.10
N GLU A 16 8.96 -1.50 0.75
CA GLU A 16 9.48 -1.85 -0.58
C GLU A 16 8.46 -1.54 -1.69
N GLU A 17 7.18 -1.84 -1.46
CA GLU A 17 6.11 -1.51 -2.40
C GLU A 17 5.91 0.00 -2.58
N ASP A 18 6.11 0.81 -1.54
CA ASP A 18 6.07 2.27 -1.65
C ASP A 18 7.19 2.81 -2.56
N VAL A 19 8.39 2.22 -2.49
CA VAL A 19 9.50 2.54 -3.42
C VAL A 19 9.13 2.19 -4.86
N HIS A 20 8.54 1.00 -5.10
CA HIS A 20 8.10 0.59 -6.43
C HIS A 20 7.00 1.51 -6.97
N TYR A 21 6.05 1.87 -6.12
CA TYR A 21 4.99 2.82 -6.47
C TYR A 21 5.57 4.18 -6.87
N SER A 22 6.42 4.77 -6.02
CA SER A 22 7.04 6.07 -6.27
C SER A 22 7.85 6.07 -7.55
N PHE A 23 8.64 5.02 -7.79
CA PHE A 23 9.38 4.86 -9.05
C PHE A 23 8.45 4.79 -10.26
N GLY A 24 7.34 4.05 -10.16
CA GLY A 24 6.34 3.96 -11.23
C GLY A 24 5.72 5.33 -11.57
N ILE A 25 5.36 6.11 -10.57
CA ILE A 25 4.84 7.48 -10.73
C ILE A 25 5.88 8.40 -11.37
N ASP A 26 7.15 8.32 -10.94
CA ASP A 26 8.23 9.12 -11.53
C ASP A 26 8.44 8.79 -13.01
N VAL A 27 8.44 7.52 -13.39
CA VAL A 27 8.54 7.08 -14.78
C VAL A 27 7.39 7.63 -15.61
N ILE A 28 6.14 7.54 -15.12
CA ILE A 28 4.97 8.09 -15.81
C ILE A 28 5.11 9.60 -15.99
N ASN A 29 5.54 10.32 -14.96
CA ASN A 29 5.74 11.76 -15.01
C ASN A 29 6.88 12.16 -15.99
N ILE A 30 7.92 11.36 -16.12
CA ILE A 30 8.96 11.55 -17.14
C ILE A 30 8.38 11.37 -18.55
N ILE A 31 7.60 10.30 -18.77
CA ILE A 31 6.93 10.04 -20.05
C ILE A 31 5.99 11.17 -20.42
N LYS A 32 5.15 11.63 -19.49
CA LYS A 32 4.22 12.78 -19.69
C LYS A 32 4.97 14.04 -20.14
N ARG A 33 6.14 14.29 -19.56
CA ARG A 33 6.97 15.48 -19.93
C ARG A 33 7.69 15.33 -21.26
N GLN A 34 8.24 14.15 -21.55
CA GLN A 34 9.03 13.91 -22.77
C GLN A 34 8.15 13.61 -23.99
N PHE A 35 7.00 13.00 -23.78
CA PHE A 35 6.10 12.52 -24.83
C PHE A 35 4.64 12.90 -24.53
N PRO A 36 4.31 14.20 -24.40
CA PRO A 36 2.97 14.65 -24.01
C PRO A 36 1.88 14.18 -24.97
N GLN A 37 2.21 13.89 -26.23
CA GLN A 37 1.28 13.36 -27.22
C GLN A 37 0.77 11.93 -26.91
N LEU A 38 1.45 11.21 -26.00
CA LEU A 38 1.01 9.87 -25.54
C LEU A 38 0.01 9.96 -24.37
N TRP A 39 -0.07 11.13 -23.73
CA TRP A 39 -0.99 11.39 -22.60
C TRP A 39 -2.20 12.19 -23.11
N ASP A 40 -2.90 11.62 -24.09
CA ASP A 40 -4.09 12.20 -24.69
C ASP A 40 -5.37 11.78 -23.95
N GLU A 41 -6.50 12.35 -24.35
CA GLU A 41 -7.80 12.09 -23.75
C GLU A 41 -8.19 10.60 -23.80
N TYR A 42 -7.88 9.93 -24.91
CA TYR A 42 -8.16 8.50 -25.06
C TYR A 42 -7.36 7.66 -24.06
N PHE A 43 -6.05 7.99 -23.88
CA PHE A 43 -5.20 7.26 -22.95
C PHE A 43 -5.60 7.52 -21.49
N ILE A 44 -5.97 8.76 -21.14
CA ILE A 44 -6.47 9.13 -19.82
C ILE A 44 -7.75 8.36 -19.50
N GLU A 45 -8.69 8.25 -20.44
CA GLU A 45 -9.91 7.45 -20.28
C GLU A 45 -9.57 5.98 -20.03
N LEU A 46 -8.66 5.40 -20.83
CA LEU A 46 -8.21 4.02 -20.68
C LEU A 46 -7.60 3.76 -19.30
N VAL A 47 -6.73 4.65 -18.83
CA VAL A 47 -6.12 4.55 -17.49
C VAL A 47 -7.19 4.66 -16.40
N THR A 48 -8.11 5.61 -16.52
CA THR A 48 -9.21 5.82 -15.59
C THR A 48 -10.09 4.57 -15.48
N ASP A 49 -10.42 3.94 -16.58
CA ASP A 49 -11.25 2.72 -16.60
C ASP A 49 -10.50 1.53 -15.98
N ASN A 50 -9.20 1.40 -16.24
CA ASN A 50 -8.40 0.38 -15.57
C ASN A 50 -8.33 0.59 -14.04
N ILE A 51 -8.23 1.83 -13.56
CA ILE A 51 -8.30 2.16 -12.13
C ILE A 51 -9.65 1.72 -11.54
N LYS A 52 -10.77 1.98 -12.22
CA LYS A 52 -12.10 1.53 -11.77
C LYS A 52 -12.21 0.00 -11.71
N VAL A 53 -11.63 -0.71 -12.69
CA VAL A 53 -11.60 -2.18 -12.69
C VAL A 53 -10.75 -2.71 -11.52
N ALA A 54 -9.59 -2.13 -11.29
CA ALA A 54 -8.74 -2.48 -10.16
C ALA A 54 -9.47 -2.24 -8.82
N TYR A 55 -10.09 -1.08 -8.65
CA TYR A 55 -10.87 -0.76 -7.47
C TYR A 55 -11.99 -1.77 -7.22
N GLN A 56 -12.75 -2.15 -8.26
CA GLN A 56 -13.80 -3.16 -8.13
C GLN A 56 -13.24 -4.54 -7.76
N SER A 57 -12.06 -4.89 -8.26
CA SER A 57 -11.38 -6.15 -7.92
C SER A 57 -10.98 -6.19 -6.45
N GLU A 58 -10.47 -5.07 -5.90
CA GLU A 58 -10.16 -4.93 -4.49
C GLU A 58 -11.42 -5.01 -3.60
N LEU A 59 -12.52 -4.38 -4.01
CA LEU A 59 -13.80 -4.53 -3.30
C LEU A 59 -14.26 -5.98 -3.25
N ASN A 60 -14.14 -6.72 -4.35
CA ASN A 60 -14.51 -8.13 -4.40
C ASN A 60 -13.62 -8.98 -3.47
N LEU A 61 -12.32 -8.66 -3.38
CA LEU A 61 -11.40 -9.31 -2.46
C LEU A 61 -11.76 -9.02 -1.00
N ILE A 62 -12.10 -7.77 -0.69
CA ILE A 62 -12.57 -7.36 0.65
C ILE A 62 -13.86 -8.13 0.98
N ASP A 63 -14.82 -8.21 0.07
CA ASP A 63 -16.06 -8.95 0.24
C ASP A 63 -15.80 -10.41 0.56
N TRP A 64 -14.94 -11.07 -0.24
CA TRP A 64 -14.54 -12.46 -0.02
C TRP A 64 -13.85 -12.65 1.34
N PHE A 65 -13.01 -11.71 1.77
CA PHE A 65 -12.34 -11.77 3.08
C PHE A 65 -13.35 -11.74 4.24
N PHE A 66 -14.38 -10.90 4.13
CA PHE A 66 -15.39 -10.75 5.18
C PHE A 66 -16.53 -11.77 5.11
N GLU A 67 -16.67 -12.57 4.06
CA GLU A 67 -17.68 -13.64 3.96
C GLU A 67 -17.57 -14.67 5.07
N LYS A 68 -16.37 -14.96 5.56
CA LYS A 68 -16.09 -16.01 6.54
C LYS A 68 -16.06 -15.52 7.99
N GLY A 69 -16.34 -14.27 8.21
CA GLY A 69 -16.41 -13.67 9.53
C GLY A 69 -15.75 -12.29 9.59
N VAL A 70 -16.11 -11.55 10.62
CA VAL A 70 -15.55 -10.22 10.88
C VAL A 70 -14.47 -10.36 11.94
N PRO A 71 -13.22 -9.93 11.67
CA PRO A 71 -12.18 -9.87 12.69
C PRO A 71 -12.58 -8.97 13.85
N GLU A 72 -12.18 -9.31 15.07
CA GLU A 72 -12.62 -8.64 16.30
C GLU A 72 -12.35 -7.13 16.32
N HIS A 73 -11.31 -6.68 15.61
CA HIS A 73 -10.83 -5.30 15.67
C HIS A 73 -10.79 -4.58 14.32
N LEU A 74 -11.41 -5.16 13.28
CA LEU A 74 -11.38 -4.63 11.93
C LEU A 74 -12.74 -4.76 11.27
N THR A 75 -13.34 -3.66 10.84
CA THR A 75 -14.60 -3.65 10.10
C THR A 75 -14.37 -3.53 8.60
N LYS A 76 -15.33 -4.02 7.81
CA LYS A 76 -15.31 -3.85 6.35
C LYS A 76 -15.29 -2.38 5.96
N GLU A 77 -16.05 -1.53 6.66
CA GLU A 77 -16.08 -0.09 6.42
C GLU A 77 -14.70 0.55 6.60
N GLU A 78 -13.95 0.17 7.65
CA GLU A 78 -12.58 0.67 7.88
C GLU A 78 -11.65 0.28 6.74
N VAL A 79 -11.75 -0.95 6.22
CA VAL A 79 -10.91 -1.43 5.11
C VAL A 79 -11.27 -0.73 3.80
N VAL A 80 -12.56 -0.60 3.49
CA VAL A 80 -13.02 0.13 2.29
C VAL A 80 -12.62 1.60 2.36
N ASN A 81 -12.74 2.24 3.52
CA ASN A 81 -12.31 3.61 3.70
C ASN A 81 -10.79 3.80 3.48
N PHE A 82 -9.99 2.84 3.93
CA PHE A 82 -8.55 2.82 3.67
C PHE A 82 -8.25 2.60 2.18
N LEU A 83 -8.97 1.70 1.51
CA LEU A 83 -8.88 1.50 0.07
C LEU A 83 -9.16 2.81 -0.69
N ASN A 84 -10.27 3.47 -0.39
CA ASN A 84 -10.68 4.74 -1.01
C ASN A 84 -9.58 5.80 -0.87
N TYR A 85 -9.00 5.91 0.33
CA TYR A 85 -7.91 6.84 0.57
C TYR A 85 -6.69 6.57 -0.33
N ASN A 86 -6.27 5.30 -0.44
CA ASN A 86 -5.11 4.95 -1.28
C ASN A 86 -5.39 5.14 -2.76
N PHE A 87 -6.59 4.80 -3.24
CA PHE A 87 -6.97 5.05 -4.64
C PHE A 87 -7.01 6.54 -4.97
N ASN A 88 -7.43 7.39 -4.04
CA ASN A 88 -7.38 8.84 -4.23
C ASN A 88 -5.95 9.38 -4.32
N ILE A 89 -4.98 8.79 -3.61
CA ILE A 89 -3.56 9.13 -3.78
C ILE A 89 -3.13 8.81 -5.21
N VAL A 90 -3.40 7.60 -5.69
CA VAL A 90 -3.05 7.17 -7.07
C VAL A 90 -3.69 8.09 -8.10
N CYS A 91 -5.00 8.37 -7.97
CA CYS A 91 -5.70 9.26 -8.90
C CYS A 91 -5.09 10.66 -8.92
N LYS A 92 -4.76 11.21 -7.76
CA LYS A 92 -4.12 12.51 -7.64
C LYS A 92 -2.72 12.52 -8.26
N ASP A 93 -1.90 11.51 -8.01
CA ASP A 93 -0.52 11.44 -8.51
C ASP A 93 -0.48 11.23 -10.03
N LEU A 94 -1.51 10.59 -10.59
CA LEU A 94 -1.72 10.46 -12.02
C LEU A 94 -2.48 11.64 -12.66
N GLU A 95 -2.94 12.61 -11.86
CA GLU A 95 -3.75 13.76 -12.29
C GLU A 95 -5.07 13.35 -13.00
N LEU A 96 -5.72 12.30 -12.46
CA LEU A 96 -7.01 11.82 -12.95
C LEU A 96 -8.16 12.52 -12.23
N ASP A 97 -9.21 12.84 -12.97
CA ASP A 97 -10.46 13.38 -12.41
C ASP A 97 -11.38 12.22 -11.93
N LEU A 98 -10.92 11.53 -10.90
CA LEU A 98 -11.62 10.41 -10.26
C LEU A 98 -11.38 10.48 -8.76
N GLU A 99 -12.45 10.48 -7.97
CA GLU A 99 -12.39 10.57 -6.52
C GLU A 99 -13.35 9.56 -5.87
N TYR A 100 -12.89 8.94 -4.79
CA TYR A 100 -13.66 8.03 -3.95
C TYR A 100 -13.96 8.69 -2.60
N GLU A 101 -15.15 8.46 -2.07
CA GLU A 101 -15.57 9.05 -0.79
C GLU A 101 -14.74 8.51 0.38
N VAL A 102 -14.11 9.41 1.15
CA VAL A 102 -13.30 9.07 2.33
C VAL A 102 -13.90 9.70 3.58
N ASN A 103 -14.19 8.87 4.57
CA ASN A 103 -14.51 9.32 5.91
C ASN A 103 -13.21 9.66 6.65
N ASN A 104 -12.87 10.96 6.70
CA ASN A 104 -11.64 11.45 7.31
C ASN A 104 -11.57 11.20 8.82
N ASP A 105 -12.69 11.24 9.53
CA ASP A 105 -12.71 10.97 10.97
C ASP A 105 -12.37 9.51 11.25
N LEU A 106 -12.93 8.59 10.48
CA LEU A 106 -12.63 7.17 10.55
C LEU A 106 -11.17 6.90 10.18
N PHE A 107 -10.68 7.51 9.11
CA PHE A 107 -9.30 7.39 8.67
C PHE A 107 -8.31 7.84 9.75
N ASN A 108 -8.48 9.05 10.27
CA ASN A 108 -7.59 9.60 11.30
C ASN A 108 -7.58 8.78 12.58
N LYS A 109 -8.72 8.19 12.94
CA LYS A 109 -8.85 7.37 14.17
C LYS A 109 -8.23 5.99 14.03
N LYS A 110 -8.31 5.36 12.86
CA LYS A 110 -8.01 3.94 12.66
C LYS A 110 -6.82 3.65 11.75
N ASN A 111 -6.59 4.47 10.73
CA ASN A 111 -5.66 4.18 9.64
C ASN A 111 -4.44 5.11 9.60
N SER A 112 -4.44 6.23 10.33
CA SER A 112 -3.34 7.21 10.30
C SER A 112 -1.98 6.63 10.73
N TRP A 113 -1.97 5.62 11.59
CA TRP A 113 -0.76 4.93 12.03
C TRP A 113 -0.04 4.24 10.86
N PHE A 114 -0.77 3.70 9.90
CA PHE A 114 -0.19 3.04 8.73
C PHE A 114 0.57 4.06 7.87
N LYS A 115 -0.08 5.20 7.62
CA LYS A 115 0.55 6.31 6.90
C LYS A 115 1.84 6.76 7.57
N ALA A 116 1.81 6.93 8.90
CA ALA A 116 2.99 7.32 9.66
C ALA A 116 4.13 6.29 9.57
N LYS A 117 3.81 5.00 9.53
CA LYS A 117 4.82 3.94 9.44
C LYS A 117 5.41 3.77 8.04
N VAL A 118 4.59 3.80 7.01
CA VAL A 118 5.02 3.52 5.64
C VAL A 118 5.66 4.75 4.99
N PHE A 119 5.04 5.93 5.14
CA PHE A 119 5.49 7.14 4.43
C PHE A 119 6.46 8.02 5.22
N MET A 120 6.56 7.89 6.55
CA MET A 120 7.52 8.68 7.34
C MET A 120 8.88 8.00 7.52
N THR A 121 9.03 6.75 7.13
CA THR A 121 10.32 6.03 7.10
C THR A 121 11.10 6.23 5.81
N THR A 122 10.53 6.90 4.81
CA THR A 122 11.20 7.29 3.56
C THR A 122 12.03 8.57 3.70
N GLU A 123 12.77 8.73 4.78
CA GLU A 123 13.91 9.63 4.77
C GLU A 123 15.12 8.94 4.15
N PRO A 124 16.04 9.66 3.45
CA PRO A 124 16.77 9.18 2.30
C PRO A 124 18.00 8.33 2.58
N ASP A 125 17.92 7.36 3.46
CA ASP A 125 19.04 6.45 3.71
C ASP A 125 18.69 4.98 3.48
N PHE A 126 18.22 4.71 2.25
CA PHE A 126 17.95 3.36 1.76
C PHE A 126 19.16 2.42 1.96
N PHE A 127 20.38 2.92 1.89
CA PHE A 127 21.59 2.10 2.05
C PHE A 127 22.04 1.95 3.52
N ASP A 128 21.77 2.91 4.41
CA ASP A 128 22.16 2.84 5.83
C ASP A 128 21.13 2.07 6.67
N ASN A 129 19.85 2.14 6.36
CA ASN A 129 18.82 1.44 7.11
C ASN A 129 18.64 -0.04 6.74
N MET A 130 19.06 -0.47 5.55
CA MET A 130 18.99 -1.90 5.16
C MET A 130 19.88 -2.80 6.03
N VAL A 131 20.97 -2.27 6.57
CA VAL A 131 21.91 -3.08 7.38
C VAL A 131 21.44 -3.24 8.81
N SER A 132 20.71 -2.28 9.37
CA SER A 132 20.24 -2.34 10.77
C SER A 132 18.96 -3.14 10.98
N GLY A 133 18.08 -3.22 9.98
CA GLY A 133 16.83 -3.99 10.05
C GLY A 133 17.02 -5.51 10.04
N TYR A 134 18.11 -5.98 9.42
CA TYR A 134 18.47 -7.41 9.38
C TYR A 134 19.36 -7.85 10.55
N ALA A 135 19.90 -6.91 11.34
CA ALA A 135 20.87 -7.21 12.38
C ALA A 135 20.31 -7.28 13.80
N SER A 136 19.00 -7.11 14.00
CA SER A 136 18.45 -6.95 15.35
C SER A 136 17.77 -8.16 15.97
N ASP A 137 17.70 -9.31 15.29
CA ASP A 137 17.21 -10.55 15.91
C ASP A 137 18.23 -11.68 15.76
N ASP A 138 19.33 -11.59 16.50
CA ASP A 138 20.15 -12.76 16.88
C ASP A 138 19.38 -13.65 17.90
N GLU A 139 18.17 -14.05 17.60
CA GLU A 139 17.62 -15.28 18.15
C GLU A 139 18.21 -16.42 17.33
N GLN A 140 19.33 -16.98 17.80
CA GLN A 140 19.85 -18.23 17.30
C GLN A 140 18.71 -19.25 17.32
N ILE A 141 18.31 -19.68 16.11
CA ILE A 141 17.41 -20.83 15.95
C ILE A 141 18.21 -22.03 16.47
N ASP A 142 17.84 -22.51 17.64
CA ASP A 142 18.39 -23.75 18.21
C ASP A 142 17.86 -24.93 17.38
N LEU A 143 18.65 -25.33 16.39
CA LEU A 143 18.33 -26.44 15.49
C LEU A 143 18.35 -27.82 16.18
N ASP A 144 18.88 -27.90 17.41
CA ASP A 144 18.97 -29.18 18.17
C ASP A 144 17.61 -29.62 18.75
N ASN A 145 16.61 -28.77 18.73
CA ASN A 145 15.23 -29.04 19.20
C ASN A 145 14.24 -29.44 18.10
N PHE A 146 14.64 -29.50 16.82
CA PHE A 146 13.81 -30.07 15.76
C PHE A 146 13.96 -31.59 15.71
N LYS A 147 13.03 -32.29 16.37
CA LYS A 147 12.82 -33.73 16.14
C LYS A 147 11.85 -33.92 14.97
N PHE A 148 12.35 -34.54 13.89
CA PHE A 148 11.54 -35.06 12.78
C PHE A 148 10.74 -36.30 13.23
#